data_10ba9a077d75f89f9c8f219f371e38bb
#
_entry.id   10ba9a077d75f89f9c8f219f371e38bb
#
_cell.length_a   1.000
_cell.length_b   1.000
_cell.length_c   1.000
_cell.angle_alpha   90.00
_cell.angle_beta   90.00
_cell.angle_gamma   90.00
#
_symmetry.space_group_name_H-M   'P 1'
#
loop_
_entity.id
_entity.type
_entity.pdbx_description
1 polymer ?
#
loop_
_entity_poly.entity_id
_entity_poly.type
_entity_poly.pdbx_seq_one_letter_code
_entity_poly.pdbx_strand_id
1 'polypeptide(L)'
;MSARRPAACGAILAIGLAVAGSFGARAAADPSSESSASPSASGPKQIIVPLGGKSFKNMAAPVLGADELNAPVLDYYAPIGSADGAETTVEGEGKTTTTLSSDVNFEVDSANLTPRAREVLDGLVSKWRKKKPKEISITGHTDSVADDDHNQKLSEDRAKAVRSYVAPKVSGVSIEVEGKGEKEPVASETNEDGSPSEAGKAANRRVVIVSK
;
A
#
# COMPACT_ATOMS: atom_id res chain seq x y z
N MET A 1 -13.85 -59.05 -16.32
CA MET A 1 -15.04 -58.89 -15.46
C MET A 1 -15.04 -57.42 -15.02
N SER A 2 -15.55 -56.52 -15.73
CA SER A 2 -16.90 -56.10 -16.12
C SER A 2 -17.80 -55.83 -14.90
N ALA A 3 -18.10 -54.57 -14.66
CA ALA A 3 -19.38 -53.96 -14.28
C ALA A 3 -19.13 -52.60 -13.61
N ARG A 4 -19.44 -51.55 -14.25
CA ARG A 4 -20.69 -50.76 -14.48
C ARG A 4 -20.91 -49.67 -13.45
N ARG A 5 -20.87 -48.43 -13.96
CA ARG A 5 -21.51 -47.24 -13.38
C ARG A 5 -23.02 -47.39 -13.31
N PRO A 6 -23.73 -46.60 -12.47
CA PRO A 6 -24.67 -45.69 -13.11
C PRO A 6 -24.60 -44.26 -12.68
N ALA A 7 -25.09 -43.41 -13.59
CA ALA A 7 -25.42 -42.00 -13.45
C ALA A 7 -26.84 -41.83 -12.90
N ALA A 8 -27.09 -40.74 -12.20
CA ALA A 8 -28.41 -40.09 -12.03
C ALA A 8 -28.12 -38.61 -11.73
N CYS A 9 -28.43 -37.71 -12.49
CA CYS A 9 -29.59 -36.98 -13.04
C CYS A 9 -30.60 -36.54 -11.96
N GLY A 10 -30.85 -35.29 -11.86
CA GLY A 10 -31.92 -34.64 -11.09
C GLY A 10 -31.44 -33.24 -10.62
N ALA A 11 -31.85 -32.25 -11.17
CA ALA A 11 -33.09 -31.57 -11.53
C ALA A 11 -33.10 -30.15 -10.89
N ILE A 12 -33.27 -29.23 -11.71
CA ILE A 12 -33.53 -27.79 -11.64
C ILE A 12 -34.65 -27.46 -10.64
N LEU A 13 -34.45 -26.42 -9.82
CA LEU A 13 -35.59 -25.62 -9.35
C LEU A 13 -35.23 -24.13 -9.33
N ALA A 14 -35.71 -23.44 -10.33
CA ALA A 14 -35.80 -21.98 -10.39
C ALA A 14 -37.02 -21.54 -9.59
N ILE A 15 -36.86 -20.62 -8.66
CA ILE A 15 -37.98 -19.86 -8.09
C ILE A 15 -37.65 -18.37 -8.27
N GLY A 16 -38.31 -17.81 -9.28
CA GLY A 16 -38.43 -16.38 -9.45
C GLY A 16 -39.48 -15.82 -8.47
N LEU A 17 -39.18 -14.69 -7.87
CA LEU A 17 -40.23 -13.85 -7.28
C LEU A 17 -40.00 -12.42 -7.74
N ALA A 18 -40.84 -12.01 -8.70
CA ALA A 18 -41.05 -10.65 -9.10
C ALA A 18 -42.03 -9.99 -8.10
N VAL A 19 -41.64 -8.84 -7.56
CA VAL A 19 -42.62 -7.91 -6.94
C VAL A 19 -42.47 -6.58 -7.62
N ALA A 20 -43.47 -6.30 -8.45
CA ALA A 20 -43.76 -4.97 -8.97
C ALA A 20 -44.58 -4.21 -7.92
N GLY A 21 -44.24 -2.97 -7.69
CA GLY A 21 -44.96 -2.02 -6.85
C GLY A 21 -44.75 -0.63 -7.36
N SER A 22 -45.66 -0.22 -8.25
CA SER A 22 -45.88 1.14 -8.75
C SER A 22 -46.67 1.97 -7.75
N PHE A 23 -46.38 3.26 -7.73
CA PHE A 23 -47.24 4.46 -7.46
C PHE A 23 -46.34 5.58 -6.98
N GLY A 24 -46.24 6.78 -7.51
CA GLY A 24 -47.17 7.54 -8.29
C GLY A 24 -47.01 9.03 -7.90
N ALA A 25 -47.27 9.93 -8.86
CA ALA A 25 -47.46 11.38 -8.73
C ALA A 25 -46.13 12.22 -8.65
N ARG A 26 -45.63 12.82 -9.74
CA ARG A 26 -46.12 13.98 -10.51
C ARG A 26 -46.31 15.27 -9.68
N ALA A 27 -45.30 16.17 -9.77
CA ALA A 27 -45.53 17.60 -9.76
C ALA A 27 -44.57 18.26 -10.73
N ALA A 28 -45.14 18.85 -11.76
CA ALA A 28 -44.47 19.70 -12.72
C ALA A 28 -44.34 21.11 -12.12
N ALA A 29 -43.21 21.75 -12.35
CA ALA A 29 -43.10 23.20 -12.36
C ALA A 29 -42.05 23.58 -13.42
N ASP A 30 -42.44 24.49 -14.21
CA ASP A 30 -42.06 25.00 -15.52
C ASP A 30 -40.72 25.79 -15.49
N PRO A 31 -40.03 25.92 -16.62
CA PRO A 31 -38.77 26.62 -16.74
C PRO A 31 -38.98 28.06 -17.18
N SER A 32 -38.24 28.95 -16.64
CA SER A 32 -37.77 30.15 -17.34
C SER A 32 -37.22 31.19 -16.38
N SER A 33 -35.92 31.34 -16.41
CA SER A 33 -35.29 32.65 -16.54
C SER A 33 -33.78 32.45 -16.82
N GLU A 34 -33.43 32.74 -18.03
CA GLU A 34 -32.06 33.02 -18.47
C GLU A 34 -31.48 34.14 -17.60
N SER A 35 -30.27 33.90 -17.09
CA SER A 35 -29.35 34.98 -16.87
C SER A 35 -27.95 34.46 -17.16
N SER A 36 -27.49 34.83 -18.37
CA SER A 36 -26.14 34.77 -18.83
C SER A 36 -25.21 35.57 -17.90
N ALA A 37 -24.32 34.87 -17.21
CA ALA A 37 -23.11 35.51 -16.69
C ALA A 37 -21.96 34.48 -16.78
N SER A 38 -21.14 34.64 -17.80
CA SER A 38 -19.80 34.03 -17.85
C SER A 38 -19.01 34.48 -16.64
N PRO A 39 -18.40 33.58 -15.87
CA PRO A 39 -17.31 33.95 -15.00
C PRO A 39 -16.00 33.89 -15.78
N SER A 40 -15.54 35.09 -16.13
CA SER A 40 -14.15 35.34 -16.49
C SER A 40 -13.23 35.03 -15.32
N ALA A 41 -12.12 34.38 -15.67
CA ALA A 41 -10.80 34.48 -15.06
C ALA A 41 -10.55 33.89 -13.67
N SER A 42 -9.89 32.75 -13.66
CA SER A 42 -8.50 32.59 -13.17
C SER A 42 -8.12 33.41 -11.93
N GLY A 43 -8.36 32.81 -10.77
CA GLY A 43 -7.61 33.06 -9.53
C GLY A 43 -7.28 31.69 -8.91
N PRO A 44 -6.13 31.56 -8.24
CA PRO A 44 -5.77 30.30 -7.63
C PRO A 44 -6.81 29.89 -6.58
N LYS A 45 -7.35 28.68 -6.70
CA LYS A 45 -8.29 28.12 -5.72
C LYS A 45 -7.60 28.02 -4.37
N GLN A 46 -7.97 28.90 -3.45
CA GLN A 46 -7.54 28.79 -2.06
C GLN A 46 -8.19 27.55 -1.45
N ILE A 47 -7.36 26.60 -1.06
CA ILE A 47 -7.78 25.48 -0.21
C ILE A 47 -7.82 26.01 1.21
N ILE A 48 -9.02 26.35 1.70
CA ILE A 48 -9.23 26.70 3.09
C ILE A 48 -9.34 25.41 3.89
N VAL A 49 -8.29 25.07 4.62
CA VAL A 49 -8.32 24.01 5.62
C VAL A 49 -8.89 24.64 6.90
N PRO A 50 -10.05 24.21 7.42
CA PRO A 50 -10.58 24.72 8.68
C PRO A 50 -9.81 24.12 9.85
N LEU A 51 -8.83 24.83 10.36
CA LEU A 51 -8.26 24.59 11.68
C LEU A 51 -9.16 25.21 12.74
N GLY A 52 -9.66 24.36 13.63
CA GLY A 52 -10.58 24.64 14.73
C GLY A 52 -10.59 26.04 15.31
N GLY A 53 -11.73 26.71 15.19
CA GLY A 53 -12.34 27.58 16.22
C GLY A 53 -11.63 28.83 16.71
N LYS A 54 -10.66 29.43 15.99
CA LYS A 54 -10.16 30.78 16.31
C LYS A 54 -10.34 31.70 15.11
N SER A 55 -11.22 32.68 15.28
CA SER A 55 -11.46 33.74 14.29
C SER A 55 -10.21 34.62 14.14
N PHE A 56 -9.52 34.47 13.03
CA PHE A 56 -8.43 35.40 12.64
C PHE A 56 -9.04 36.59 11.88
N LYS A 57 -9.71 37.49 12.60
CA LYS A 57 -10.03 38.82 12.09
C LYS A 57 -8.75 39.65 12.13
N ASN A 58 -8.35 40.16 10.95
CA ASN A 58 -7.25 41.13 10.75
C ASN A 58 -5.80 40.63 10.89
N MET A 59 -5.46 39.51 10.30
CA MET A 59 -4.08 39.29 9.86
C MET A 59 -4.01 39.51 8.36
N ALA A 60 -3.42 40.65 7.95
CA ALA A 60 -2.98 40.82 6.58
C ALA A 60 -1.96 39.69 6.30
N ALA A 61 -2.23 38.84 5.35
CA ALA A 61 -1.26 37.84 4.92
C ALA A 61 -0.02 38.58 4.40
N PRO A 62 1.19 38.25 4.86
CA PRO A 62 2.39 38.85 4.28
C PRO A 62 2.38 38.50 2.78
N VAL A 63 2.44 39.55 1.95
CA VAL A 63 2.66 39.37 0.51
C VAL A 63 4.15 39.06 0.38
N LEU A 64 4.47 37.75 0.27
CA LEU A 64 5.82 37.30 -0.05
C LEU A 64 6.15 37.80 -1.46
N GLY A 65 7.28 38.50 -1.61
CA GLY A 65 7.78 38.90 -2.92
C GLY A 65 8.06 37.67 -3.81
N ALA A 66 8.02 37.86 -5.10
CA ALA A 66 8.26 36.76 -6.06
C ALA A 66 9.63 36.07 -5.89
N ASP A 67 10.58 36.76 -5.25
CA ASP A 67 11.93 36.26 -4.99
C ASP A 67 12.03 35.36 -3.74
N GLU A 68 11.00 35.35 -2.86
CA GLU A 68 10.97 34.49 -1.69
C GLU A 68 10.32 33.11 -1.95
N LEU A 69 9.83 32.87 -3.17
CA LEU A 69 9.24 31.58 -3.59
C LEU A 69 10.30 30.58 -4.07
N ASN A 70 11.57 30.82 -3.82
CA ASN A 70 12.63 29.85 -4.08
C ASN A 70 12.77 28.84 -2.92
N ALA A 71 11.64 28.36 -2.40
CA ALA A 71 11.64 27.21 -1.55
C ALA A 71 12.12 26.01 -2.38
N PRO A 72 13.07 25.21 -1.87
CA PRO A 72 13.46 24.00 -2.57
C PRO A 72 12.20 23.18 -2.80
N VAL A 73 11.97 22.74 -4.06
CA VAL A 73 10.96 21.74 -4.36
C VAL A 73 11.41 20.49 -3.62
N LEU A 74 10.83 20.26 -2.44
CA LEU A 74 10.98 18.99 -1.77
C LEU A 74 10.19 17.99 -2.61
N ASP A 75 10.89 17.13 -3.33
CA ASP A 75 10.28 15.99 -3.99
C ASP A 75 9.65 15.11 -2.92
N TYR A 76 8.39 15.40 -2.60
CA TYR A 76 7.63 14.61 -1.64
C TYR A 76 7.15 13.34 -2.33
N TYR A 77 7.87 12.26 -2.10
CA TYR A 77 7.48 10.93 -2.55
C TYR A 77 6.45 10.35 -1.58
N ALA A 78 5.18 10.48 -1.92
CA ALA A 78 4.11 9.87 -1.12
C ALA A 78 4.19 8.34 -1.23
N PRO A 79 4.20 7.60 -0.11
CA PRO A 79 4.13 6.16 -0.15
C PRO A 79 2.76 5.71 -0.67
N ILE A 80 2.75 4.75 -1.60
CA ILE A 80 1.54 4.09 -2.11
C ILE A 80 1.48 2.72 -1.44
N GLY A 81 0.48 2.53 -0.59
CA GLY A 81 0.28 1.26 0.12
C GLY A 81 -0.95 0.50 -0.39
N SER A 82 -0.96 -0.82 -0.20
CA SER A 82 -2.14 -1.65 -0.39
C SER A 82 -3.12 -1.44 0.78
N ALA A 83 -4.43 -1.59 0.51
CA ALA A 83 -5.48 -1.36 1.51
C ALA A 83 -5.42 -2.36 2.69
N ASP A 84 -4.84 -3.53 2.48
CA ASP A 84 -4.64 -4.58 3.48
C ASP A 84 -3.30 -4.45 4.23
N GLY A 85 -2.51 -3.41 3.95
CA GLY A 85 -1.20 -3.19 4.56
C GLY A 85 -0.11 -4.19 4.14
N ALA A 86 -0.35 -5.04 3.13
CA ALA A 86 0.61 -6.05 2.69
C ALA A 86 1.89 -5.44 2.12
N GLU A 87 1.76 -4.33 1.39
CA GLU A 87 2.89 -3.62 0.80
C GLU A 87 2.76 -2.10 0.90
N THR A 88 3.89 -1.43 0.95
CA THR A 88 4.01 0.02 0.77
C THR A 88 5.16 0.29 -0.20
N THR A 89 4.91 1.09 -1.23
CA THR A 89 5.92 1.41 -2.26
C THR A 89 6.19 2.92 -2.28
N VAL A 90 7.47 3.28 -2.32
CA VAL A 90 7.97 4.65 -2.50
C VAL A 90 8.85 4.66 -3.73
N GLU A 91 8.56 5.54 -4.70
CA GLU A 91 9.36 5.72 -5.90
C GLU A 91 10.10 7.05 -5.83
N GLY A 92 11.41 7.07 -6.05
CA GLY A 92 12.18 8.30 -6.06
C GLY A 92 13.66 8.08 -6.41
N GLU A 93 14.32 9.12 -6.92
CA GLU A 93 15.76 9.14 -7.22
C GLU A 93 16.25 7.94 -8.06
N GLY A 94 15.44 7.48 -9.01
CA GLY A 94 15.79 6.33 -9.87
C GLY A 94 15.71 4.98 -9.17
N LYS A 95 15.25 4.92 -7.93
CA LYS A 95 15.02 3.69 -7.15
C LYS A 95 13.54 3.54 -6.78
N THR A 96 13.11 2.30 -6.62
CA THR A 96 11.80 1.97 -6.06
C THR A 96 12.03 1.15 -4.80
N THR A 97 11.53 1.63 -3.67
CA THR A 97 11.57 0.91 -2.39
C THR A 97 10.19 0.36 -2.09
N THR A 98 10.08 -0.95 -1.94
CA THR A 98 8.84 -1.63 -1.54
C THR A 98 9.06 -2.31 -0.21
N THR A 99 8.22 -1.99 0.77
CA THR A 99 8.21 -2.61 2.09
C THR A 99 7.05 -3.59 2.17
N LEU A 100 7.33 -4.84 2.48
CA LEU A 100 6.36 -5.90 2.71
C LEU A 100 6.17 -6.08 4.21
N SER A 101 4.94 -5.99 4.72
CA SER A 101 4.62 -6.37 6.10
C SER A 101 4.80 -7.88 6.28
N SER A 102 5.57 -8.30 7.27
CA SER A 102 5.76 -9.74 7.51
C SER A 102 4.48 -10.42 7.97
N ASP A 103 3.61 -9.72 8.71
CA ASP A 103 2.39 -10.27 9.28
C ASP A 103 1.36 -10.70 8.23
N VAL A 104 1.38 -10.05 7.06
CA VAL A 104 0.48 -10.37 5.93
C VAL A 104 1.17 -11.32 4.93
N ASN A 105 2.48 -11.17 4.76
CA ASN A 105 3.21 -11.83 3.67
C ASN A 105 3.87 -13.15 4.06
N PHE A 106 3.99 -13.45 5.37
CA PHE A 106 4.58 -14.70 5.85
C PHE A 106 3.67 -15.38 6.88
N GLU A 107 3.82 -16.68 7.00
CA GLU A 107 3.23 -17.40 8.14
C GLU A 107 3.93 -16.99 9.43
N VAL A 108 3.24 -17.15 10.56
CA VAL A 108 3.77 -16.78 11.89
C VAL A 108 5.09 -17.51 12.17
N ASP A 109 6.10 -16.79 12.61
CA ASP A 109 7.45 -17.29 12.93
C ASP A 109 8.06 -18.17 11.83
N SER A 110 7.81 -17.81 10.57
CA SER A 110 8.17 -18.61 9.40
C SER A 110 8.66 -17.72 8.26
N ALA A 111 9.38 -18.34 7.33
CA ALA A 111 9.74 -17.77 6.02
C ALA A 111 8.81 -18.26 4.89
N ASN A 112 7.75 -18.99 5.20
CA ASN A 112 6.79 -19.45 4.20
C ASN A 112 5.95 -18.28 3.67
N LEU A 113 5.99 -18.08 2.36
CA LEU A 113 5.20 -17.03 1.71
C LEU A 113 3.72 -17.38 1.68
N THR A 114 2.87 -16.47 2.13
CA THR A 114 1.41 -16.59 2.01
C THR A 114 0.97 -16.53 0.53
N PRO A 115 -0.27 -16.93 0.18
CA PRO A 115 -0.82 -16.65 -1.15
C PRO A 115 -0.81 -15.17 -1.49
N ARG A 116 -1.10 -14.30 -0.50
CA ARG A 116 -1.08 -12.84 -0.68
C ARG A 116 0.31 -12.30 -1.01
N ALA A 117 1.35 -12.79 -0.33
CA ALA A 117 2.73 -12.44 -0.66
C ALA A 117 3.08 -12.74 -2.11
N ARG A 118 2.64 -13.89 -2.63
CA ARG A 118 2.90 -14.28 -4.02
C ARG A 118 2.22 -13.35 -5.02
N GLU A 119 1.00 -12.91 -4.75
CA GLU A 119 0.30 -11.91 -5.58
C GLU A 119 1.07 -10.58 -5.62
N VAL A 120 1.48 -10.07 -4.45
CA VAL A 120 2.27 -8.85 -4.33
C VAL A 120 3.59 -8.97 -5.11
N LEU A 121 4.33 -10.06 -4.90
CA LEU A 121 5.60 -10.32 -5.59
C LEU A 121 5.43 -10.49 -7.10
N ASP A 122 4.34 -11.10 -7.59
CA ASP A 122 4.03 -11.18 -9.01
C ASP A 122 3.73 -9.81 -9.62
N GLY A 123 3.07 -8.94 -8.85
CA GLY A 123 2.88 -7.53 -9.20
C GLY A 123 4.22 -6.79 -9.36
N LEU A 124 5.15 -6.97 -8.41
CA LEU A 124 6.50 -6.40 -8.48
C LEU A 124 7.29 -6.94 -9.67
N VAL A 125 7.29 -8.23 -9.90
CA VAL A 125 7.94 -8.87 -11.07
C VAL A 125 7.41 -8.27 -12.37
N SER A 126 6.11 -8.02 -12.45
CA SER A 126 5.48 -7.40 -13.63
C SER A 126 5.97 -5.96 -13.85
N LYS A 127 6.15 -5.19 -12.77
CA LYS A 127 6.75 -3.84 -12.79
C LYS A 127 8.23 -3.92 -13.23
N TRP A 128 9.02 -4.86 -12.67
CA TRP A 128 10.44 -5.02 -13.01
C TRP A 128 10.69 -5.47 -14.46
N ARG A 129 9.83 -6.29 -15.03
CA ARG A 129 9.90 -6.65 -16.46
C ARG A 129 9.77 -5.43 -17.38
N LYS A 130 9.03 -4.40 -16.94
CA LYS A 130 8.87 -3.13 -17.67
C LYS A 130 10.03 -2.17 -17.40
N LYS A 131 10.37 -1.96 -16.11
CA LYS A 131 11.41 -1.01 -15.69
C LYS A 131 12.83 -1.52 -15.89
N LYS A 132 13.04 -2.84 -15.91
CA LYS A 132 14.34 -3.54 -16.09
C LYS A 132 15.40 -3.02 -15.12
N PRO A 133 15.20 -3.12 -13.81
CA PRO A 133 16.21 -2.73 -12.83
C PRO A 133 17.47 -3.56 -13.03
N LYS A 134 18.63 -2.99 -12.74
CA LYS A 134 19.91 -3.69 -12.81
C LYS A 134 20.23 -4.45 -11.52
N GLU A 135 19.71 -3.92 -10.41
CA GLU A 135 20.00 -4.41 -9.07
C GLU A 135 18.69 -4.45 -8.26
N ILE A 136 18.53 -5.51 -7.48
CA ILE A 136 17.49 -5.66 -6.48
C ILE A 136 18.16 -6.06 -5.18
N SER A 137 17.92 -5.30 -4.10
CA SER A 137 18.35 -5.63 -2.75
C SER A 137 17.13 -6.00 -1.92
N ILE A 138 17.22 -7.12 -1.18
CA ILE A 138 16.13 -7.65 -0.34
C ILE A 138 16.66 -7.77 1.09
N THR A 139 16.12 -6.98 2.02
CA THR A 139 16.55 -6.95 3.41
C THR A 139 15.40 -7.34 4.33
N GLY A 140 15.60 -8.36 5.16
CA GLY A 140 14.64 -8.79 6.16
C GLY A 140 14.91 -8.17 7.53
N HIS A 141 13.83 -7.87 8.26
CA HIS A 141 13.87 -7.34 9.63
C HIS A 141 12.83 -8.06 10.50
N THR A 142 13.07 -8.06 11.82
CA THR A 142 12.16 -8.56 12.86
C THR A 142 11.86 -7.49 13.89
N ASP A 143 10.94 -7.77 14.77
CA ASP A 143 10.85 -7.09 16.09
C ASP A 143 11.87 -7.67 17.08
N SER A 144 11.89 -7.17 18.31
CA SER A 144 12.83 -7.57 19.39
C SER A 144 12.26 -8.62 20.34
N VAL A 145 11.26 -9.41 19.92
CA VAL A 145 10.57 -10.35 20.83
C VAL A 145 11.37 -11.63 21.06
N ALA A 146 12.00 -12.18 20.03
CA ALA A 146 12.83 -13.37 20.12
C ALA A 146 14.30 -13.01 20.41
N ASP A 147 15.17 -14.01 20.58
CA ASP A 147 16.61 -13.77 20.73
C ASP A 147 17.27 -13.34 19.39
N ASP A 148 18.41 -12.66 19.50
CA ASP A 148 19.16 -12.09 18.38
C ASP A 148 19.49 -13.12 17.28
N ASP A 149 19.89 -14.34 17.67
CA ASP A 149 20.31 -15.39 16.71
C ASP A 149 19.09 -15.91 15.94
N HIS A 150 17.94 -16.10 16.62
CA HIS A 150 16.69 -16.47 15.99
C HIS A 150 16.23 -15.36 15.02
N ASN A 151 16.19 -14.11 15.51
CA ASN A 151 15.79 -12.95 14.72
C ASN A 151 16.68 -12.73 13.49
N GLN A 152 17.99 -12.88 13.65
CA GLN A 152 18.95 -12.79 12.54
C GLN A 152 18.65 -13.87 11.48
N LYS A 153 18.47 -15.12 11.92
CA LYS A 153 18.18 -16.24 11.02
C LYS A 153 16.82 -16.09 10.33
N LEU A 154 15.77 -15.74 11.08
CA LEU A 154 14.42 -15.59 10.54
C LEU A 154 14.35 -14.48 9.49
N SER A 155 14.97 -13.34 9.76
CA SER A 155 15.03 -12.22 8.82
C SER A 155 15.76 -12.59 7.52
N GLU A 156 16.86 -13.32 7.62
CA GLU A 156 17.62 -13.82 6.47
C GLU A 156 16.82 -14.86 5.67
N ASP A 157 16.17 -15.81 6.34
CA ASP A 157 15.38 -16.85 5.70
C ASP A 157 14.15 -16.24 4.96
N ARG A 158 13.51 -15.21 5.53
CA ARG A 158 12.45 -14.46 4.85
C ARG A 158 12.95 -13.75 3.60
N ALA A 159 14.07 -13.07 3.68
CA ALA A 159 14.66 -12.41 2.53
C ALA A 159 15.08 -13.42 1.43
N LYS A 160 15.62 -14.59 1.81
CA LYS A 160 15.91 -15.71 0.89
C LYS A 160 14.67 -16.29 0.25
N ALA A 161 13.55 -16.41 0.99
CA ALA A 161 12.28 -16.90 0.46
C ALA A 161 11.74 -15.98 -0.64
N VAL A 162 11.77 -14.66 -0.41
CA VAL A 162 11.41 -13.67 -1.43
C VAL A 162 12.31 -13.79 -2.66
N ARG A 163 13.64 -13.83 -2.48
CA ARG A 163 14.58 -14.05 -3.59
C ARG A 163 14.26 -15.31 -4.38
N SER A 164 14.05 -16.42 -3.69
CA SER A 164 13.81 -17.72 -4.31
C SER A 164 12.54 -17.70 -5.17
N TYR A 165 11.54 -16.90 -4.77
CA TYR A 165 10.30 -16.73 -5.51
C TYR A 165 10.47 -15.85 -6.76
N VAL A 166 11.20 -14.74 -6.65
CA VAL A 166 11.31 -13.75 -7.74
C VAL A 166 12.43 -14.06 -8.72
N ALA A 167 13.55 -14.64 -8.29
CA ALA A 167 14.73 -14.86 -9.13
C ALA A 167 14.45 -15.63 -10.43
N PRO A 168 13.66 -16.72 -10.43
CA PRO A 168 13.36 -17.43 -11.67
C PRO A 168 12.47 -16.64 -12.65
N LYS A 169 11.85 -15.56 -12.18
CA LYS A 169 10.87 -14.76 -12.94
C LYS A 169 11.48 -13.49 -13.56
N VAL A 170 12.69 -13.13 -13.18
CA VAL A 170 13.45 -11.97 -13.70
C VAL A 170 14.78 -12.43 -14.27
N SER A 171 15.25 -11.77 -15.34
CA SER A 171 16.49 -12.11 -16.05
C SER A 171 17.43 -10.92 -16.09
N GLY A 172 18.73 -11.16 -15.95
CA GLY A 172 19.75 -10.11 -16.08
C GLY A 172 19.78 -9.09 -14.95
N VAL A 173 19.28 -9.46 -13.77
CA VAL A 173 19.22 -8.62 -12.56
C VAL A 173 20.09 -9.24 -11.48
N SER A 174 20.94 -8.43 -10.84
CA SER A 174 21.64 -8.84 -9.62
C SER A 174 20.68 -8.77 -8.45
N ILE A 175 20.58 -9.85 -7.64
CA ILE A 175 19.72 -9.90 -6.47
C ILE A 175 20.57 -10.17 -5.24
N GLU A 176 20.69 -9.18 -4.37
CA GLU A 176 21.35 -9.27 -3.08
C GLU A 176 20.34 -9.53 -1.97
N VAL A 177 20.77 -10.26 -0.93
CA VAL A 177 19.90 -10.66 0.19
C VAL A 177 20.64 -10.48 1.49
N GLU A 178 20.00 -9.86 2.45
CA GLU A 178 20.52 -9.64 3.79
C GLU A 178 19.42 -9.82 4.85
N GLY A 179 19.76 -10.38 6.01
CA GLY A 179 18.98 -10.34 7.24
C GLY A 179 19.61 -9.37 8.23
N LYS A 180 18.82 -8.52 8.83
CA LYS A 180 19.25 -7.54 9.86
C LYS A 180 18.71 -7.88 11.24
N GLY A 181 17.81 -8.87 11.34
CA GLY A 181 17.13 -9.13 12.61
C GLY A 181 16.44 -7.87 13.11
N GLU A 182 16.59 -7.58 14.38
CA GLU A 182 16.03 -6.42 15.08
C GLU A 182 16.95 -5.17 15.07
N LYS A 183 18.14 -5.24 14.48
CA LYS A 183 19.20 -4.23 14.62
C LYS A 183 18.88 -2.88 13.96
N GLU A 184 17.94 -2.83 13.04
CA GLU A 184 17.56 -1.61 12.31
C GLU A 184 16.04 -1.37 12.45
N PRO A 185 15.54 -0.99 13.64
CA PRO A 185 14.12 -0.70 13.84
C PRO A 185 13.73 0.60 13.12
N VAL A 186 12.51 0.65 12.58
CA VAL A 186 11.91 1.86 11.98
C VAL A 186 10.87 2.51 12.88
N ALA A 187 10.44 1.80 13.93
CA ALA A 187 9.50 2.31 14.91
C ALA A 187 9.90 1.85 16.32
N SER A 188 9.56 2.66 17.31
CA SER A 188 9.72 2.30 18.74
C SER A 188 8.77 1.15 19.08
N GLU A 189 9.27 0.13 19.75
CA GLU A 189 8.48 -0.98 20.28
C GLU A 189 7.94 -0.72 21.70
N THR A 190 8.14 0.50 22.18
CA THR A 190 7.65 0.98 23.47
C THR A 190 6.90 2.27 23.27
N ASN A 191 5.71 2.37 23.85
CA ASN A 191 4.89 3.58 23.88
C ASN A 191 5.47 4.61 24.85
N GLU A 192 4.97 5.84 24.80
CA GLU A 192 5.43 6.94 25.69
C GLU A 192 5.18 6.62 27.20
N ASP A 193 4.20 5.80 27.50
CA ASP A 193 3.88 5.34 28.88
C ASP A 193 4.73 4.15 29.35
N GLY A 194 5.67 3.67 28.52
CA GLY A 194 6.52 2.52 28.80
C GLY A 194 5.89 1.16 28.49
N SER A 195 4.65 1.10 28.03
CA SER A 195 3.99 -0.14 27.62
C SER A 195 4.51 -0.64 26.25
N PRO A 196 4.44 -1.95 25.94
CA PRO A 196 4.80 -2.48 24.64
C PRO A 196 3.93 -1.89 23.51
N SER A 197 4.55 -1.51 22.41
CA SER A 197 3.89 -0.99 21.21
C SER A 197 3.76 -2.09 20.16
N GLU A 198 2.59 -2.70 20.04
CA GLU A 198 2.34 -3.71 18.99
C GLU A 198 2.40 -3.10 17.59
N ALA A 199 2.02 -1.83 17.43
CA ALA A 199 2.16 -1.12 16.17
C ALA A 199 3.63 -0.93 15.76
N GLY A 200 4.50 -0.61 16.74
CA GLY A 200 5.94 -0.50 16.51
C GLY A 200 6.56 -1.84 16.12
N LYS A 201 6.23 -2.91 16.83
CA LYS A 201 6.67 -4.27 16.50
C LYS A 201 6.22 -4.67 15.10
N ALA A 202 4.94 -4.46 14.76
CA ALA A 202 4.40 -4.77 13.44
C ALA A 202 5.12 -4.00 12.32
N ALA A 203 5.47 -2.73 12.54
CA ALA A 203 6.26 -1.94 11.58
C ALA A 203 7.69 -2.47 11.42
N ASN A 204 8.28 -3.01 12.48
CA ASN A 204 9.63 -3.57 12.45
C ASN A 204 9.66 -4.95 11.76
N ARG A 205 8.61 -5.78 11.90
CA ARG A 205 8.46 -7.05 11.16
C ARG A 205 8.20 -6.80 9.68
N ARG A 206 9.24 -6.59 8.89
CA ARG A 206 9.14 -6.22 7.49
C ARG A 206 10.24 -6.83 6.61
N VAL A 207 9.99 -6.90 5.32
CA VAL A 207 11.02 -7.14 4.30
C VAL A 207 11.04 -5.92 3.37
N VAL A 208 12.20 -5.32 3.20
CA VAL A 208 12.44 -4.15 2.34
C VAL A 208 13.06 -4.61 1.04
N ILE A 209 12.48 -4.22 -0.08
CA ILE A 209 12.96 -4.53 -1.43
C ILE A 209 13.28 -3.22 -2.12
N VAL A 210 14.54 -3.01 -2.50
CA VAL A 210 14.98 -1.84 -3.26
C VAL A 210 15.38 -2.28 -4.65
N SER A 211 14.81 -1.68 -5.69
CA SER A 211 15.17 -1.92 -7.09
C SER A 211 15.70 -0.64 -7.73
N LYS A 212 16.85 -0.76 -8.45
CA LYS A 212 17.59 0.34 -9.10
C LYS A 212 17.86 0.04 -10.57
#